data_d21239eeae98ac1415ebc25c81219a1b
#
_entry.id   d21239eeae98ac1415ebc25c81219a1b
#
_cell.length_a   1.000
_cell.length_b   1.000
_cell.length_c   1.000
_cell.angle_alpha   90.00
_cell.angle_beta   90.00
_cell.angle_gamma   90.00
#
_symmetry.space_group_name_H-M   'P 1'
#
loop_
_entity.id
_entity.type
_entity.pdbx_description
1 polymer ?
#
loop_
_entity_poly.entity_id
_entity_poly.type
_entity_poly.pdbx_seq_one_letter_code
_entity_poly.pdbx_strand_id
1 'polypeptide(L)'
;MTTLRQAVREYVRMRRDLGFKLYEPGKGLLDFVTFMEQRRAASITQALALAWARQPANVQPAHWARRLSFVRGFAQYRSATDPRTQIPAPGLLPFQPKRARPYLYSEAEIRGLLRAALTMPCRYERGALRPWVYYCLLGLLSVSGLRLGEARNLEL
;
A
#
# COMPACT_ATOMS: atom_id res chain seq x y z
N MET A 1 27.37 -12.83 10.40
CA MET A 1 26.03 -12.45 10.92
C MET A 1 25.31 -11.63 9.87
N THR A 2 24.12 -12.04 9.47
CA THR A 2 23.30 -11.31 8.47
C THR A 2 22.83 -10.00 9.06
N THR A 3 23.05 -8.87 8.37
CA THR A 3 22.58 -7.55 8.84
C THR A 3 21.04 -7.52 8.80
N LEU A 4 20.42 -6.65 9.63
CA LEU A 4 18.96 -6.51 9.65
C LEU A 4 18.42 -6.12 8.25
N ARG A 5 19.17 -5.25 7.54
CA ARG A 5 18.84 -4.83 6.18
C ARG A 5 18.88 -5.98 5.17
N GLN A 6 19.84 -6.86 5.28
CA GLN A 6 19.92 -8.04 4.43
C GLN A 6 18.78 -9.01 4.73
N ALA A 7 18.47 -9.26 6.01
CA ALA A 7 17.36 -10.12 6.41
C ALA A 7 16.00 -9.61 5.90
N VAL A 8 15.77 -8.28 5.89
CA VAL A 8 14.55 -7.70 5.30
C VAL A 8 14.50 -7.94 3.79
N ARG A 9 15.62 -7.78 3.07
CA ARG A 9 15.66 -8.04 1.63
C ARG A 9 15.35 -9.51 1.30
N GLU A 10 15.93 -10.44 2.06
CA GLU A 10 15.69 -11.88 1.93
C GLU A 10 14.22 -12.22 2.21
N TYR A 11 13.65 -11.68 3.29
CA TYR A 11 12.23 -11.85 3.61
C TYR A 11 11.31 -11.35 2.50
N VAL A 12 11.54 -10.13 2.00
CA VAL A 12 10.72 -9.54 0.94
C VAL A 12 10.84 -10.34 -0.36
N ARG A 13 12.06 -10.81 -0.70
CA ARG A 13 12.30 -11.66 -1.86
C ARG A 13 11.54 -12.97 -1.73
N MET A 14 11.74 -13.71 -0.65
CA MET A 14 11.04 -14.98 -0.38
C MET A 14 9.51 -14.80 -0.50
N ARG A 15 8.96 -13.74 0.09
CA ARG A 15 7.51 -13.49 0.03
C ARG A 15 7.03 -13.15 -1.38
N ARG A 16 7.86 -12.47 -2.19
CA ARG A 16 7.54 -12.19 -3.59
C ARG A 16 7.61 -13.45 -4.46
N ASP A 17 8.56 -14.32 -4.22
CA ASP A 17 8.68 -15.61 -4.90
C ASP A 17 7.45 -16.51 -4.62
N LEU A 18 6.79 -16.30 -3.47
CA LEU A 18 5.49 -16.90 -3.12
C LEU A 18 4.27 -16.15 -3.69
N GLY A 19 4.46 -15.18 -4.60
CA GLY A 19 3.37 -14.44 -5.27
C GLY A 19 2.86 -13.18 -4.55
N PHE A 20 3.41 -12.80 -3.39
CA PHE A 20 2.99 -11.58 -2.69
C PHE A 20 3.67 -10.34 -3.28
N LYS A 21 2.90 -9.33 -3.69
CA LYS A 21 3.47 -8.11 -4.29
C LYS A 21 4.33 -7.28 -3.32
N LEU A 22 3.93 -7.15 -2.06
CA LEU A 22 4.62 -6.47 -0.95
C LEU A 22 5.26 -5.10 -1.30
N TYR A 23 4.59 -4.26 -2.12
CA TYR A 23 5.13 -2.93 -2.46
C TYR A 23 5.25 -2.03 -1.22
N GLU A 24 4.14 -1.80 -0.53
CA GLU A 24 4.08 -0.98 0.67
C GLU A 24 4.85 -1.60 1.86
N PRO A 25 4.62 -2.89 2.20
CA PRO A 25 5.37 -3.51 3.30
C PRO A 25 6.87 -3.53 3.06
N GLY A 26 7.32 -3.75 1.83
CA GLY A 26 8.75 -3.77 1.50
C GLY A 26 9.41 -2.41 1.72
N LYS A 27 8.78 -1.30 1.29
CA LYS A 27 9.25 0.05 1.56
C LYS A 27 9.23 0.37 3.05
N GLY A 28 8.13 0.05 3.74
CA GLY A 28 7.99 0.29 5.18
C GLY A 28 9.02 -0.46 6.01
N LEU A 29 9.36 -1.71 5.65
CA LEU A 29 10.39 -2.47 6.35
C LEU A 29 11.80 -1.90 6.15
N LEU A 30 12.13 -1.39 4.95
CA LEU A 30 13.40 -0.73 4.73
C LEU A 30 13.52 0.59 5.52
N ASP A 31 12.44 1.35 5.62
CA ASP A 31 12.34 2.54 6.47
C ASP A 31 12.50 2.16 7.96
N PHE A 32 11.87 1.08 8.41
CA PHE A 32 12.05 0.54 9.75
C PHE A 32 13.50 0.16 10.05
N VAL A 33 14.20 -0.48 9.09
CA VAL A 33 15.62 -0.79 9.24
C VAL A 33 16.46 0.47 9.43
N THR A 34 16.20 1.50 8.63
CA THR A 34 16.90 2.80 8.76
C THR A 34 16.66 3.41 10.14
N PHE A 35 15.43 3.35 10.66
CA PHE A 35 15.10 3.77 12.01
C PHE A 35 15.86 2.98 13.09
N MET A 36 16.01 1.66 12.94
CA MET A 36 16.78 0.81 13.85
C MET A 36 18.28 1.12 13.81
N GLU A 37 18.84 1.32 12.62
CA GLU A 37 20.24 1.68 12.41
C GLU A 37 20.58 3.03 13.07
N GLN A 38 19.72 4.05 12.91
CA GLN A 38 19.88 5.36 13.56
C GLN A 38 19.91 5.26 15.09
N ARG A 39 19.22 4.28 15.67
CA ARG A 39 19.20 4.02 17.12
C ARG A 39 20.25 3.03 17.58
N ARG A 40 21.09 2.52 16.68
CA ARG A 40 22.09 1.48 16.95
C ARG A 40 21.46 0.26 17.65
N ALA A 41 20.21 -0.04 17.34
CA ALA A 41 19.47 -1.13 17.95
C ALA A 41 19.83 -2.46 17.29
N ALA A 42 20.35 -3.40 18.08
CA ALA A 42 20.83 -4.69 17.60
C ALA A 42 19.71 -5.70 17.34
N SER A 43 18.54 -5.56 17.98
CA SER A 43 17.41 -6.48 17.87
C SER A 43 16.08 -5.73 17.87
N ILE A 44 15.06 -6.36 17.28
CA ILE A 44 13.71 -5.80 17.23
C ILE A 44 13.06 -5.99 18.60
N THR A 45 12.61 -4.87 19.20
CA THR A 45 11.78 -4.88 20.40
C THR A 45 10.39 -4.35 20.09
N GLN A 46 9.39 -4.76 20.89
CA GLN A 46 8.02 -4.23 20.75
C GLN A 46 7.99 -2.70 20.91
N ALA A 47 8.78 -2.16 21.83
CA ALA A 47 8.85 -0.72 22.06
C ALA A 47 9.38 0.05 20.82
N LEU A 48 10.44 -0.44 20.18
CA LEU A 48 11.00 0.16 18.97
C LEU A 48 10.05 0.05 17.78
N ALA A 49 9.37 -1.10 17.64
CA ALA A 49 8.37 -1.28 16.60
C ALA A 49 7.18 -0.31 16.74
N LEU A 50 6.69 -0.10 17.97
CA LEU A 50 5.65 0.88 18.28
C LEU A 50 6.11 2.32 18.05
N ALA A 51 7.31 2.67 18.49
CA ALA A 51 7.87 4.00 18.29
C ALA A 51 7.99 4.34 16.81
N TRP A 52 8.49 3.41 16.00
CA TRP A 52 8.56 3.59 14.54
C TRP A 52 7.17 3.68 13.89
N ALA A 53 6.24 2.80 14.29
CA ALA A 53 4.91 2.79 13.70
C ALA A 53 4.18 4.12 13.89
N ARG A 54 4.38 4.79 15.05
CA ARG A 54 3.75 6.06 15.43
C ARG A 54 4.45 7.31 14.91
N GLN A 55 5.61 7.22 14.24
CA GLN A 55 6.34 8.39 13.73
C GLN A 55 5.50 9.33 12.85
N PRO A 56 4.65 8.87 11.91
CA PRO A 56 3.80 9.78 11.15
C PRO A 56 2.75 10.44 12.07
N ALA A 57 2.78 11.78 12.19
CA ALA A 57 1.90 12.51 13.10
C ALA A 57 0.48 12.70 12.54
N ASN A 58 0.35 13.09 11.26
CA ASN A 58 -0.92 13.48 10.65
C ASN A 58 -1.58 12.34 9.85
N VAL A 59 -1.75 11.17 10.49
CA VAL A 59 -2.36 10.00 9.86
C VAL A 59 -3.42 9.38 10.76
N GLN A 60 -4.32 8.61 10.16
CA GLN A 60 -5.30 7.85 10.94
C GLN A 60 -4.59 6.77 11.79
N PRO A 61 -5.09 6.48 13.01
CA PRO A 61 -4.54 5.42 13.87
C PRO A 61 -4.42 4.05 13.18
N ALA A 62 -5.35 3.73 12.28
CA ALA A 62 -5.30 2.53 11.45
C ALA A 62 -4.02 2.44 10.58
N HIS A 63 -3.44 3.58 10.19
CA HIS A 63 -2.17 3.61 9.46
C HIS A 63 -1.00 3.13 10.34
N TRP A 64 -0.96 3.54 11.60
CA TRP A 64 0.03 3.06 12.56
C TRP A 64 -0.09 1.55 12.81
N ALA A 65 -1.33 1.06 12.96
CA ALA A 65 -1.59 -0.37 13.10
C ALA A 65 -1.12 -1.16 11.86
N ARG A 66 -1.35 -0.62 10.66
CA ARG A 66 -0.86 -1.20 9.39
C ARG A 66 0.67 -1.23 9.34
N ARG A 67 1.35 -0.13 9.70
CA ARG A 67 2.82 -0.09 9.78
C ARG A 67 3.34 -1.15 10.77
N LEU A 68 2.74 -1.25 11.97
CA LEU A 68 3.11 -2.23 12.96
C LEU A 68 2.93 -3.67 12.45
N SER A 69 1.92 -3.94 11.63
CA SER A 69 1.70 -5.26 11.03
C SER A 69 2.82 -5.67 10.08
N PHE A 70 3.47 -4.72 9.38
CA PHE A 70 4.63 -5.03 8.55
C PHE A 70 5.80 -5.55 9.40
N VAL A 71 6.10 -4.84 10.51
CA VAL A 71 7.16 -5.25 11.44
C VAL A 71 6.83 -6.57 12.10
N ARG A 72 5.57 -6.80 12.49
CA ARG A 72 5.13 -8.08 13.08
C ARG A 72 5.40 -9.25 12.16
N GLY A 73 5.00 -9.16 10.89
CA GLY A 73 5.22 -10.22 9.91
C GLY A 73 6.71 -10.52 9.68
N PHE A 74 7.54 -9.48 9.64
CA PHE A 74 9.00 -9.64 9.55
C PHE A 74 9.62 -10.16 10.84
N ALA A 75 9.19 -9.68 12.00
CA ALA A 75 9.68 -10.12 13.30
C ALA A 75 9.38 -11.63 13.51
N GLN A 76 8.23 -12.09 13.07
CA GLN A 76 7.87 -13.51 13.11
C GLN A 76 8.83 -14.38 12.26
N TYR A 77 9.21 -13.89 11.08
CA TYR A 77 10.25 -14.55 10.26
C TYR A 77 11.63 -14.50 10.93
N ARG A 78 12.01 -13.32 11.44
CA ARG A 78 13.34 -13.09 12.03
C ARG A 78 13.55 -13.84 13.33
N SER A 79 12.51 -14.05 14.14
CA SER A 79 12.60 -14.78 15.41
C SER A 79 13.09 -16.20 15.27
N ALA A 80 12.92 -16.84 14.11
CA ALA A 80 13.46 -18.16 13.83
C ALA A 80 15.01 -18.20 13.80
N THR A 81 15.67 -17.06 13.51
CA THR A 81 17.12 -16.97 13.39
C THR A 81 17.78 -16.08 14.44
N ASP A 82 17.00 -15.21 15.10
CA ASP A 82 17.47 -14.33 16.18
C ASP A 82 16.45 -14.32 17.33
N PRO A 83 16.67 -15.13 18.37
CA PRO A 83 15.75 -15.28 19.51
C PRO A 83 15.58 -14.00 20.34
N ARG A 84 16.43 -12.96 20.16
CA ARG A 84 16.27 -11.65 20.81
C ARG A 84 15.17 -10.81 20.16
N THR A 85 14.67 -11.24 18.99
CA THR A 85 13.61 -10.54 18.28
C THR A 85 12.27 -10.72 19.00
N GLN A 86 11.69 -9.61 19.46
CA GLN A 86 10.33 -9.59 20.00
C GLN A 86 9.31 -9.42 18.88
N ILE A 87 8.29 -10.27 18.89
CA ILE A 87 7.16 -10.17 17.97
C ILE A 87 6.11 -9.23 18.58
N PRO A 88 5.80 -8.06 17.96
CA PRO A 88 4.79 -7.16 18.50
C PRO A 88 3.42 -7.85 18.60
N ALA A 89 2.77 -7.79 19.76
CA ALA A 89 1.47 -8.42 19.96
C ALA A 89 0.38 -7.84 19.04
N PRO A 90 -0.65 -8.62 18.66
CA PRO A 90 -1.82 -8.09 17.96
C PRO A 90 -2.59 -7.12 18.86
N GLY A 91 -3.37 -6.21 18.28
CA GLY A 91 -4.26 -5.33 19.01
C GLY A 91 -3.63 -4.15 19.76
N LEU A 92 -2.30 -3.95 19.69
CA LEU A 92 -1.60 -2.83 20.35
C LEU A 92 -1.99 -1.45 19.83
N LEU A 93 -2.53 -1.37 18.64
CA LEU A 93 -2.97 -0.13 17.98
C LEU A 93 -4.35 -0.36 17.35
N PRO A 94 -5.25 0.65 17.39
CA PRO A 94 -6.59 0.52 16.81
C PRO A 94 -6.52 0.37 15.30
N PHE A 95 -7.23 -0.63 14.77
CA PHE A 95 -7.25 -0.99 13.34
C PHE A 95 -8.63 -0.75 12.70
N GLN A 96 -9.36 0.24 13.12
CA GLN A 96 -10.62 0.60 12.48
C GLN A 96 -10.42 1.83 11.59
N PRO A 97 -10.23 1.66 10.27
CA PRO A 97 -10.14 2.80 9.37
C PRO A 97 -11.52 3.46 9.26
N LYS A 98 -11.57 4.78 9.40
CA LYS A 98 -12.78 5.53 9.05
C LYS A 98 -12.94 5.46 7.53
N ARG A 99 -13.87 4.64 7.07
CA ARG A 99 -14.19 4.55 5.64
C ARG A 99 -15.17 5.66 5.31
N ALA A 100 -14.82 6.52 4.36
CA ALA A 100 -15.76 7.48 3.80
C ALA A 100 -16.91 6.72 3.11
N ARG A 101 -18.12 7.25 3.22
CA ARG A 101 -19.24 6.69 2.44
C ARG A 101 -18.92 6.89 0.96
N PRO A 102 -19.06 5.85 0.12
CA PRO A 102 -18.88 6.01 -1.31
C PRO A 102 -19.92 6.98 -1.87
N TYR A 103 -19.50 7.85 -2.76
CA TYR A 103 -20.42 8.67 -3.54
C TYR A 103 -21.01 7.80 -4.65
N LEU A 104 -22.33 7.76 -4.72
CA LEU A 104 -23.05 7.04 -5.78
C LEU A 104 -23.47 8.05 -6.84
N TYR A 105 -22.89 7.94 -8.01
CA TYR A 105 -23.21 8.79 -9.15
C TYR A 105 -24.60 8.45 -9.70
N SER A 106 -25.43 9.45 -9.94
CA SER A 106 -26.66 9.32 -10.69
C SER A 106 -26.38 9.09 -12.19
N GLU A 107 -27.36 8.58 -12.93
CA GLU A 107 -27.22 8.43 -14.39
C GLU A 107 -26.93 9.76 -15.11
N ALA A 108 -27.51 10.86 -14.63
CA ALA A 108 -27.27 12.18 -15.21
C ALA A 108 -25.81 12.62 -15.01
N GLU A 109 -25.22 12.36 -13.85
CA GLU A 109 -23.81 12.65 -13.55
C GLU A 109 -22.88 11.77 -14.37
N ILE A 110 -23.18 10.47 -14.50
CA ILE A 110 -22.40 9.55 -15.37
C ILE A 110 -22.42 10.05 -16.82
N ARG A 111 -23.60 10.40 -17.34
CA ARG A 111 -23.71 10.99 -18.70
C ARG A 111 -22.95 12.30 -18.84
N GLY A 112 -22.96 13.13 -17.78
CA GLY A 112 -22.16 14.37 -17.71
C GLY A 112 -20.66 14.10 -17.79
N LEU A 113 -20.16 13.13 -17.01
CA LEU A 113 -18.76 12.70 -17.04
C LEU A 113 -18.33 12.18 -18.42
N LEU A 114 -19.17 11.37 -19.07
CA LEU A 114 -18.90 10.84 -20.39
C LEU A 114 -18.82 11.95 -21.46
N ARG A 115 -19.72 12.95 -21.41
CA ARG A 115 -19.65 14.11 -22.31
C ARG A 115 -18.40 14.95 -22.04
N ALA A 116 -18.08 15.21 -20.77
CA ALA A 116 -16.89 15.95 -20.38
C ALA A 116 -15.60 15.27 -20.86
N ALA A 117 -15.56 13.93 -20.85
CA ALA A 117 -14.43 13.17 -21.37
C ALA A 117 -14.18 13.48 -22.87
N LEU A 118 -15.23 13.53 -23.67
CA LEU A 118 -15.13 13.81 -25.11
C LEU A 118 -14.71 15.25 -25.41
N THR A 119 -14.99 16.20 -24.51
CA THR A 119 -14.62 17.63 -24.67
C THR A 119 -13.25 17.96 -24.08
N MET A 120 -12.49 16.99 -23.62
CA MET A 120 -11.16 17.24 -23.05
C MET A 120 -10.21 17.84 -24.09
N PRO A 121 -9.49 18.94 -23.74
CA PRO A 121 -8.55 19.56 -24.67
C PRO A 121 -7.35 18.64 -24.93
N CYS A 122 -7.07 18.38 -26.20
CA CYS A 122 -5.86 17.69 -26.65
C CYS A 122 -4.80 18.70 -27.04
N ARG A 123 -3.75 18.84 -26.20
CA ARG A 123 -2.66 19.79 -26.47
C ARG A 123 -1.67 19.30 -27.55
N TYR A 124 -1.66 18.00 -27.89
CA TYR A 124 -0.72 17.41 -28.83
C TYR A 124 -1.42 16.34 -29.67
N GLU A 125 -0.99 16.15 -30.91
CA GLU A 125 -1.54 15.11 -31.83
C GLU A 125 -1.51 13.69 -31.22
N ARG A 126 -0.44 13.36 -30.46
CA ARG A 126 -0.37 12.08 -29.72
C ARG A 126 -1.44 11.91 -28.65
N GLY A 127 -2.16 12.96 -28.30
CA GLY A 127 -3.27 12.97 -27.35
C GLY A 127 -4.65 12.84 -27.97
N ALA A 128 -4.77 12.76 -29.30
CA ALA A 128 -6.05 12.77 -30.01
C ALA A 128 -7.02 11.65 -29.56
N LEU A 129 -6.49 10.49 -29.20
CA LEU A 129 -7.29 9.37 -28.69
C LEU A 129 -7.66 9.51 -27.19
N ARG A 130 -7.06 10.45 -26.47
CA ARG A 130 -7.26 10.59 -25.02
C ARG A 130 -8.72 10.79 -24.62
N PRO A 131 -9.52 11.66 -25.26
CA PRO A 131 -10.95 11.79 -24.95
C PRO A 131 -11.70 10.47 -25.10
N TRP A 132 -11.46 9.74 -26.17
CA TRP A 132 -12.09 8.44 -26.43
C TRP A 132 -11.69 7.37 -25.42
N VAL A 133 -10.40 7.33 -25.04
CA VAL A 133 -9.92 6.39 -24.01
C VAL A 133 -10.62 6.64 -22.68
N TYR A 134 -10.76 7.92 -22.26
CA TYR A 134 -11.48 8.25 -21.02
C TYR A 134 -12.97 7.96 -21.13
N TYR A 135 -13.59 8.28 -22.28
CA TYR A 135 -15.00 7.94 -22.53
C TYR A 135 -15.25 6.44 -22.39
N CYS A 136 -14.49 5.61 -23.09
CA CYS A 136 -14.61 4.17 -23.04
C CYS A 136 -14.32 3.60 -21.66
N LEU A 137 -13.27 4.09 -20.99
CA LEU A 137 -12.90 3.64 -19.64
C LEU A 137 -13.98 3.97 -18.61
N LEU A 138 -14.49 5.22 -18.60
CA LEU A 138 -15.54 5.65 -17.68
C LEU A 138 -16.85 4.89 -17.96
N GLY A 139 -17.21 4.70 -19.23
CA GLY A 139 -18.35 3.89 -19.65
C GLY A 139 -18.23 2.45 -19.15
N LEU A 140 -17.09 1.81 -19.38
CA LEU A 140 -16.81 0.46 -18.90
C LEU A 140 -16.93 0.35 -17.37
N LEU A 141 -16.32 1.27 -16.65
CA LEU A 141 -16.36 1.28 -15.18
C LEU A 141 -17.79 1.46 -14.64
N SER A 142 -18.60 2.29 -15.31
CA SER A 142 -19.99 2.58 -14.87
C SER A 142 -20.93 1.38 -15.00
N VAL A 143 -20.69 0.46 -15.95
CA VAL A 143 -21.58 -0.68 -16.22
C VAL A 143 -21.03 -2.01 -15.69
N SER A 144 -19.71 -2.15 -15.53
CA SER A 144 -19.09 -3.43 -15.18
C SER A 144 -18.77 -3.57 -13.68
N GLY A 145 -18.66 -2.47 -12.95
CA GLY A 145 -18.20 -2.49 -11.56
C GLY A 145 -16.73 -2.90 -11.37
N LEU A 146 -15.96 -2.98 -12.45
CA LEU A 146 -14.52 -3.27 -12.41
C LEU A 146 -13.76 -2.20 -11.61
N ARG A 147 -12.70 -2.62 -10.90
CA ARG A 147 -11.75 -1.65 -10.35
C ARG A 147 -10.90 -1.06 -11.46
N LEU A 148 -10.46 0.18 -11.30
CA LEU A 148 -9.62 0.87 -12.30
C LEU A 148 -8.38 0.03 -12.69
N GLY A 149 -7.74 -0.66 -11.74
CA GLY A 149 -6.60 -1.53 -12.02
C GLY A 149 -6.97 -2.76 -12.84
N GLU A 150 -8.14 -3.32 -12.65
CA GLU A 150 -8.67 -4.45 -13.41
C GLU A 150 -9.01 -4.01 -14.84
N ALA A 151 -9.71 -2.87 -14.99
CA ALA A 151 -10.04 -2.32 -16.30
C ALA A 151 -8.79 -1.94 -17.14
N ARG A 152 -7.72 -1.46 -16.48
CA ARG A 152 -6.45 -1.13 -17.17
C ARG A 152 -5.64 -2.35 -17.60
N ASN A 153 -5.85 -3.49 -16.98
CA ASN A 153 -5.11 -4.73 -17.24
C ASN A 153 -5.96 -5.76 -18.00
N LEU A 154 -7.06 -5.33 -18.60
CA LEU A 154 -7.83 -6.18 -19.53
C LEU A 154 -6.92 -6.48 -20.74
N GLU A 155 -6.73 -7.77 -20.99
CA GLU A 155 -6.10 -8.30 -22.20
C GLU A 155 -7.21 -8.74 -23.17
N LEU A 156 -7.03 -8.44 -24.46
CA LEU A 156 -7.92 -8.85 -25.53
C LEU A 156 -7.55 -10.23 -26.04
#